data_8951c0305bdedb2a67771af0ec7eaf7f
#
_entry.id   8951c0305bdedb2a67771af0ec7eaf7f
#
_cell.length_a   1.000
_cell.length_b   1.000
_cell.length_c   1.000
_cell.angle_alpha   90.00
_cell.angle_beta   90.00
_cell.angle_gamma   90.00
#
_symmetry.space_group_name_H-M   'P 1'
#
loop_
_entity.id
_entity.type
_entity.pdbx_description
1 polymer ?
#
loop_
_entity_poly.entity_id
_entity_poly.type
_entity_poly.pdbx_seq_one_letter_code
_entity_poly.pdbx_strand_id
1 'polypeptide(L)' 'MNYKPEIAIIEPNTLCSLGLKSILEEIIPMATIRTFHNFNELMDDTPDMYAHYFIS' A
#
# COMPACT_ATOMS: atom_id res chain seq x y z
N MET A 1 -18.17 13.54 6.11
CA MET A 1 -17.76 12.14 5.92
C MET A 1 -16.26 12.08 5.74
N ASN A 2 -15.61 11.24 6.51
CA ASN A 2 -14.16 11.09 6.42
C ASN A 2 -13.80 10.00 5.43
N TYR A 3 -13.18 10.40 4.34
CA TYR A 3 -12.68 9.47 3.35
C TYR A 3 -11.18 9.27 3.54
N LYS A 4 -10.78 8.02 3.74
CA LYS A 4 -9.37 7.68 3.84
C LYS A 4 -9.02 6.76 2.69
N PRO A 5 -8.20 7.22 1.72
CA PRO A 5 -7.79 6.34 0.65
C PRO A 5 -6.91 5.21 1.20
N GLU A 6 -7.12 4.03 0.69
CA GLU A 6 -6.29 2.89 1.02
C GLU A 6 -5.41 2.55 -0.17
N ILE A 7 -4.13 2.41 0.07
CA ILE A 7 -3.13 2.19 -0.96
C ILE A 7 -2.38 0.90 -0.65
N ALA A 8 -2.29 0.03 -1.64
CA ALA A 8 -1.52 -1.20 -1.53
C ALA A 8 -0.22 -1.06 -2.30
N ILE A 9 0.87 -1.45 -1.67
CA ILE A 9 2.19 -1.48 -2.31
C ILE A 9 2.61 -2.94 -2.44
N ILE A 10 2.88 -3.37 -3.66
CA ILE A 10 3.36 -4.72 -3.93
C ILE A 10 4.82 -4.62 -4.36
N GLU A 11 5.72 -4.95 -3.46
CA GLU A 11 7.15 -4.81 -3.65
C GLU A 11 7.88 -5.93 -2.94
N PRO A 12 8.63 -6.78 -3.67
CA PRO A 12 9.37 -7.90 -3.04
C PRO A 12 10.46 -7.47 -2.10
N ASN A 13 11.08 -6.31 -2.35
CA ASN A 13 12.18 -5.81 -1.52
C ASN A 13 11.65 -5.05 -0.32
N THR A 14 11.95 -5.55 0.89
CA THR A 14 11.43 -4.97 2.11
C THR A 14 11.89 -3.53 2.33
N LEU A 15 13.15 -3.23 2.02
CA LEU A 15 13.65 -1.85 2.21
C LEU A 15 12.96 -0.88 1.26
N CYS A 16 12.76 -1.29 0.01
CA CYS A 16 12.05 -0.46 -0.96
C CYS A 16 10.60 -0.26 -0.54
N SER A 17 9.97 -1.31 -0.05
CA SER A 17 8.60 -1.26 0.42
C SER A 17 8.44 -0.27 1.57
N LEU A 18 9.33 -0.34 2.56
CA LEU A 18 9.30 0.58 3.70
C LEU A 18 9.58 2.01 3.27
N GLY A 19 10.50 2.21 2.33
CA GLY A 19 10.81 3.53 1.80
C GLY A 19 9.63 4.16 1.08
N LEU A 20 8.98 3.38 0.22
CA LEU A 20 7.80 3.84 -0.49
C LEU A 20 6.66 4.18 0.47
N LYS A 21 6.44 3.34 1.45
CA LYS A 21 5.41 3.59 2.45
C LYS A 21 5.68 4.89 3.19
N SER A 22 6.92 5.10 3.62
CA SER A 22 7.30 6.31 4.34
C SER A 22 7.07 7.56 3.50
N ILE A 23 7.46 7.53 2.23
CA ILE A 23 7.27 8.66 1.32
C ILE A 23 5.79 8.95 1.12
N LEU A 24 4.99 7.92 0.88
CA LEU A 24 3.56 8.10 0.64
C LEU A 24 2.84 8.60 1.90
N GLU A 25 3.27 8.16 3.07
CA GLU A 25 2.69 8.65 4.31
C GLU A 25 2.96 10.13 4.54
N GLU A 26 4.09 10.64 4.06
CA GLU A 26 4.38 12.06 4.13
C GLU A 26 3.55 12.87 3.14
N ILE A 27 3.37 12.34 1.92
CA ILE A 27 2.65 13.04 0.86
C ILE A 27 1.15 12.99 1.11
N ILE A 28 0.66 11.85 1.57
CA ILE A 28 -0.78 11.63 1.80
C ILE A 28 -0.97 11.14 3.23
N PRO A 29 -0.87 12.02 4.23
CA PRO A 29 -0.89 11.57 5.63
C PRO A 29 -2.21 10.95 6.06
N MET A 30 -3.30 11.21 5.35
CA MET A 30 -4.59 10.62 5.65
C MET A 30 -4.76 9.22 5.07
N ALA A 31 -3.88 8.79 4.19
CA ALA A 31 -4.01 7.48 3.55
C ALA A 31 -3.59 6.36 4.48
N THR A 32 -4.24 5.20 4.33
CA THR A 32 -3.80 3.97 4.96
C THR A 32 -2.98 3.21 3.92
N ILE A 33 -1.73 2.93 4.25
CA ILE A 33 -0.81 2.29 3.32
C ILE A 33 -0.41 0.93 3.84
N ARG A 34 -0.62 -0.10 3.03
CA ARG A 34 -0.28 -1.47 3.36
C ARG A 34 0.69 -2.03 2.34
N THR A 35 1.63 -2.83 2.81
CA THR A 35 2.68 -3.38 1.96
C THR A 35 2.55 -4.89 1.86
N PHE A 36 2.82 -5.40 0.66
CA PHE A 36 2.78 -6.82 0.37
C PHE A 36 4.01 -7.19 -0.44
N HIS A 37 4.54 -8.39 -0.21
CA HIS A 37 5.73 -8.85 -0.93
C HIS A 37 5.39 -9.37 -2.32
N ASN A 38 4.15 -9.85 -2.51
CA ASN A 38 3.72 -10.41 -3.78
C ASN A 38 2.20 -10.36 -3.88
N PHE A 39 1.69 -10.73 -5.06
CA PHE A 39 0.25 -10.73 -5.31
C PHE A 39 -0.52 -11.71 -4.43
N ASN A 40 0.11 -12.84 -4.09
CA ASN A 40 -0.56 -13.84 -3.25
C ASN A 40 -0.91 -13.27 -1.89
N GLU A 41 -0.01 -12.49 -1.30
CA GLU A 41 -0.29 -11.82 -0.02
C GLU A 41 -1.44 -10.83 -0.14
N LEU A 42 -1.47 -10.07 -1.24
CA LEU A 42 -2.56 -9.14 -1.48
C LEU A 42 -3.89 -9.86 -1.64
N MET A 43 -3.90 -10.95 -2.40
CA MET A 43 -5.13 -11.71 -2.66
C MET A 43 -5.67 -12.40 -1.42
N ASP A 44 -4.79 -12.77 -0.49
CA ASP A 44 -5.18 -13.35 0.79
C ASP A 44 -5.77 -12.31 1.75
N ASP A 45 -5.52 -11.05 1.49
CA ASP A 45 -6.10 -9.95 2.24
C ASP A 45 -7.42 -9.54 1.58
N THR A 46 -7.70 -8.24 1.51
CA THR A 46 -8.95 -7.73 0.92
C THR A 46 -8.61 -6.85 -0.29
N PRO A 47 -8.31 -7.46 -1.46
CA PRO A 47 -7.81 -6.70 -2.61
C PRO A 47 -8.80 -5.66 -3.13
N ASP A 48 -10.08 -5.83 -2.89
CA ASP A 48 -11.10 -4.92 -3.40
C ASP A 48 -11.21 -3.63 -2.59
N MET A 49 -10.50 -3.53 -1.47
CA MET A 49 -10.61 -2.37 -0.59
C MET A 49 -9.67 -1.23 -0.94
N TYR A 50 -8.72 -1.45 -1.84
CA TYR A 50 -7.70 -0.46 -2.11
C TYR A 50 -8.08 0.42 -3.30
N ALA A 51 -7.91 1.75 -3.10
CA ALA A 51 -8.18 2.72 -4.16
C ALA A 51 -7.05 2.76 -5.18
N HIS A 52 -5.82 2.49 -4.74
CA HIS A 52 -4.64 2.56 -5.60
C HIS A 52 -3.69 1.41 -5.30
N TYR A 53 -2.96 1.00 -6.33
CA TYR A 53 -1.95 -0.05 -6.23
C TYR A 53 -0.65 0.45 -6.80
N PHE A 54 0.45 0.25 -6.07
CA PHE A 54 1.80 0.44 -6.57
C PHE A 54 2.43 -0.92 -6.77
N ILE A 55 2.80 -1.23 -8.00
CA ILE A 55 3.38 -2.51 -8.36
C ILE A 55 4.78 -2.28 -8.88
N SER A 56 5.72 -2.89 -8.22
CA SER A 56 7.12 -2.77 -8.58
C SER A 56 7.60 -3.97 -9.40
#